data_b564d86c8692896dbae429741e6d5d6f
#
_entry.id   b564d86c8692896dbae429741e6d5d6f
#
_cell.length_a   1.000
_cell.length_b   1.000
_cell.length_c   1.000
_cell.angle_alpha   90.00
_cell.angle_beta   90.00
_cell.angle_gamma   90.00
#
_symmetry.space_group_name_H-M   'P 1'
#
loop_
_entity.id
_entity.type
_entity.pdbx_description
1 polymer ?
#
loop_
_entity_poly.entity_id
_entity_poly.type
_entity_poly.pdbx_seq_one_letter_code
_entity_poly.pdbx_strand_id
1 'polypeptide(L)'
;MNKGIKLILLVISLVILTIVMSIFLINKFKVFNANKKAEETIVVGDNEEIKDLEPFEQKEIVYEDSIGTLTIPDILLDNAPIKEGTELSTLSTAIGHFTNTSLYAGNVGLASHNGGGNGEYFKNLNKVKKGSEIYYQTNYGTRRYIVKVIKIIDETDWSYLENTEDNRLTLITCVKGQSSKRLCVQAFESEENMTYNQ
;
A
#
# COMPACT_ATOMS: atom_id res chain seq x y z
N MET A 1 24.50 -10.75 -44.15
CA MET A 1 24.00 -9.39 -43.82
C MET A 1 25.11 -8.39 -44.11
N ASN A 2 24.88 -7.46 -45.05
CA ASN A 2 25.87 -6.51 -45.56
C ASN A 2 26.39 -5.59 -44.40
N LYS A 3 27.73 -5.33 -44.38
CA LYS A 3 28.34 -4.49 -43.34
C LYS A 3 27.66 -3.13 -43.17
N GLY A 4 27.18 -2.53 -44.28
CA GLY A 4 26.42 -1.28 -44.27
C GLY A 4 25.09 -1.36 -43.51
N ILE A 5 24.35 -2.46 -43.64
CA ILE A 5 23.06 -2.65 -42.95
C ILE A 5 23.27 -2.79 -41.43
N LYS A 6 24.34 -3.47 -41.00
CA LYS A 6 24.69 -3.59 -39.60
C LYS A 6 25.00 -2.22 -38.97
N LEU A 7 25.73 -1.38 -39.68
CA LEU A 7 26.09 -0.04 -39.23
C LEU A 7 24.84 0.86 -39.09
N ILE A 8 23.93 0.81 -40.06
CA ILE A 8 22.67 1.56 -40.04
C ILE A 8 21.80 1.14 -38.85
N LEU A 9 21.64 -0.18 -38.60
CA LEU A 9 20.89 -0.70 -37.48
C LEU A 9 21.50 -0.28 -36.10
N LEU A 10 22.82 -0.24 -36.03
CA LEU A 10 23.53 0.19 -34.81
C LEU A 10 23.32 1.68 -34.55
N VAL A 11 23.35 2.53 -35.59
CA VAL A 11 23.06 3.97 -35.45
C VAL A 11 21.62 4.21 -35.03
N ILE A 12 20.66 3.50 -35.65
CA ILE A 12 19.23 3.62 -35.29
C ILE A 12 19.02 3.20 -33.83
N SER A 13 19.63 2.11 -33.36
CA SER A 13 19.57 1.66 -31.96
C SER A 13 20.12 2.71 -30.99
N LEU A 14 21.24 3.35 -31.33
CA LEU A 14 21.85 4.40 -30.52
C LEU A 14 20.93 5.64 -30.42
N VAL A 15 20.30 6.04 -31.53
CA VAL A 15 19.36 7.17 -31.54
C VAL A 15 18.12 6.86 -30.70
N ILE A 16 17.56 5.66 -30.79
CA ILE A 16 16.43 5.26 -29.96
C ILE A 16 16.82 5.30 -28.46
N LEU A 17 17.99 4.79 -28.12
CA LEU A 17 18.49 4.81 -26.73
C LEU A 17 18.62 6.22 -26.19
N THR A 18 19.15 7.16 -26.98
CA THR A 18 19.28 8.57 -26.56
C THR A 18 17.93 9.24 -26.39
N ILE A 19 16.94 8.95 -27.22
CA ILE A 19 15.58 9.47 -27.08
C ILE A 19 14.92 8.96 -25.80
N VAL A 20 15.02 7.66 -25.51
CA VAL A 20 14.47 7.05 -24.29
C VAL A 20 15.12 7.65 -23.03
N MET A 21 16.44 7.81 -23.03
CA MET A 21 17.17 8.46 -21.94
C MET A 21 16.75 9.93 -21.75
N SER A 22 16.54 10.67 -22.85
CA SER A 22 16.07 12.06 -22.77
C SER A 22 14.67 12.16 -22.17
N ILE A 23 13.75 11.30 -22.57
CA ILE A 23 12.38 11.26 -22.00
C ILE A 23 12.44 10.94 -20.51
N PHE A 24 13.27 9.99 -20.10
CA PHE A 24 13.45 9.63 -18.69
C PHE A 24 13.99 10.80 -17.85
N LEU A 25 14.97 11.53 -18.36
CA LEU A 25 15.55 12.70 -17.70
C LEU A 25 14.53 13.86 -17.59
N ILE A 26 13.74 14.10 -18.66
CA ILE A 26 12.70 15.13 -18.65
C ILE A 26 11.63 14.81 -17.60
N ASN A 27 11.22 13.54 -17.49
CA ASN A 27 10.26 13.13 -16.46
C ASN A 27 10.82 13.28 -15.05
N LYS A 28 12.08 12.90 -14.79
CA LYS A 28 12.74 13.16 -13.50
C LYS A 28 12.84 14.66 -13.19
N PHE A 29 13.16 15.49 -14.20
CA PHE A 29 13.28 16.94 -14.01
C PHE A 29 11.92 17.59 -13.73
N LYS A 30 10.82 17.11 -14.36
CA LYS A 30 9.46 17.58 -14.07
C LYS A 30 9.05 17.27 -12.64
N VAL A 31 9.33 16.05 -12.15
CA VAL A 31 9.04 15.66 -10.75
C VAL A 31 9.87 16.49 -9.77
N PHE A 32 11.16 16.68 -10.04
CA PHE A 32 12.05 17.50 -9.22
C PHE A 32 11.59 18.97 -9.14
N ASN A 33 11.21 19.57 -10.27
CA ASN A 33 10.72 20.96 -10.29
C ASN A 33 9.32 21.12 -9.66
N ALA A 34 8.46 20.09 -9.74
CA ALA A 34 7.18 20.10 -9.04
C ALA A 34 7.38 20.12 -7.51
N ASN A 35 8.32 19.31 -7.01
CA ASN A 35 8.66 19.30 -5.58
C ASN A 35 9.33 20.63 -5.14
N LYS A 36 10.24 21.20 -5.96
CA LYS A 36 10.87 22.49 -5.66
C LYS A 36 9.87 23.67 -5.64
N LYS A 37 8.87 23.65 -6.54
CA LYS A 37 7.81 24.65 -6.56
C LYS A 37 6.87 24.55 -5.34
N ALA A 38 6.74 23.36 -4.75
CA ALA A 38 6.02 23.19 -3.48
C ALA A 38 6.80 23.74 -2.28
N GLU A 39 8.15 23.69 -2.31
CA GLU A 39 9.00 24.27 -1.26
C GLU A 39 9.14 25.80 -1.37
N GLU A 40 9.16 26.38 -2.58
CA GLU A 40 9.32 27.82 -2.78
C GLU A 40 8.05 28.65 -2.46
N THR A 41 6.91 28.02 -2.19
CA THR A 41 5.67 28.71 -1.79
C THR A 41 5.64 29.04 -0.29
N ILE A 42 6.69 28.72 0.47
CA ILE A 42 6.77 28.92 1.94
C ILE A 42 7.81 29.99 2.32
N VAL A 43 8.22 30.90 1.45
CA VAL A 43 9.14 31.99 1.88
C VAL A 43 8.65 33.36 1.42
N VAL A 44 8.30 34.14 2.47
CA VAL A 44 8.33 35.62 2.61
C VAL A 44 7.16 36.41 2.02
N GLY A 45 6.27 36.79 2.90
CA GLY A 45 5.57 38.06 2.90
C GLY A 45 5.78 38.70 4.27
N ASP A 46 6.42 39.88 4.29
CA ASP A 46 6.68 40.67 5.48
C ASP A 46 5.38 41.14 6.17
N ASN A 47 5.38 41.02 7.50
CA ASN A 47 4.61 41.80 8.47
C ASN A 47 3.15 42.13 8.14
N GLU A 48 2.26 41.17 8.34
CA GLU A 48 0.92 41.45 8.83
C GLU A 48 0.57 40.48 9.97
N GLU A 49 -0.05 40.99 11.01
CA GLU A 49 -0.47 40.35 12.25
C GLU A 49 -0.97 38.91 12.04
N ILE A 50 -0.30 37.96 12.69
CA ILE A 50 -0.77 36.56 12.80
C ILE A 50 -2.04 36.59 13.67
N LYS A 51 -3.17 36.80 13.02
CA LYS A 51 -4.49 36.61 13.59
C LYS A 51 -4.97 35.22 13.11
N ASP A 52 -4.99 34.29 14.05
CA ASP A 52 -5.70 33.01 13.98
C ASP A 52 -5.47 32.18 12.70
N LEU A 53 -4.25 31.61 12.56
CA LEU A 53 -4.11 30.37 11.80
C LEU A 53 -4.69 29.26 12.66
N GLU A 54 -5.93 28.89 12.39
CA GLU A 54 -6.48 27.61 12.80
C GLU A 54 -5.45 26.52 12.46
N PRO A 55 -5.13 25.59 13.38
CA PRO A 55 -4.25 24.48 13.08
C PRO A 55 -4.81 23.76 11.85
N PHE A 56 -3.94 23.44 10.89
CA PHE A 56 -4.30 22.61 9.74
C PHE A 56 -4.83 21.29 10.30
N GLU A 57 -6.14 21.24 10.47
CA GLU A 57 -6.85 20.05 10.90
C GLU A 57 -6.59 19.00 9.84
N GLN A 58 -5.66 18.07 10.11
CA GLN A 58 -5.63 16.81 9.38
C GLN A 58 -7.03 16.25 9.55
N LYS A 59 -7.85 16.36 8.51
CA LYS A 59 -9.18 15.78 8.49
C LYS A 59 -8.99 14.29 8.57
N GLU A 60 -8.92 13.79 9.80
CA GLU A 60 -8.99 12.39 10.12
C GLU A 60 -10.31 11.91 9.54
N ILE A 61 -10.25 11.11 8.47
CA ILE A 61 -11.44 10.49 7.91
C ILE A 61 -11.82 9.41 8.91
N VAL A 62 -12.52 9.80 9.96
CA VAL A 62 -13.10 8.88 10.94
C VAL A 62 -14.25 8.17 10.24
N TYR A 63 -13.99 6.98 9.75
CA TYR A 63 -15.07 6.10 9.34
C TYR A 63 -15.76 5.62 10.63
N GLU A 64 -17.05 5.95 10.76
CA GLU A 64 -17.88 5.53 11.89
C GLU A 64 -17.74 4.01 12.09
N ASP A 65 -17.40 3.56 13.29
CA ASP A 65 -17.09 2.16 13.66
C ASP A 65 -15.81 1.54 13.01
N SER A 66 -14.89 2.35 12.49
CA SER A 66 -13.60 1.83 12.01
C SER A 66 -12.62 1.62 13.17
N ILE A 67 -11.96 0.45 13.19
CA ILE A 67 -10.88 0.14 14.14
C ILE A 67 -9.49 0.55 13.62
N GLY A 68 -9.41 0.99 12.37
CA GLY A 68 -8.17 1.43 11.73
C GLY A 68 -8.30 1.57 10.21
N THR A 69 -7.16 1.82 9.56
CA THR A 69 -7.07 1.91 8.10
C THR A 69 -5.89 1.12 7.56
N LEU A 70 -5.98 0.74 6.28
CA LEU A 70 -4.94 0.03 5.55
C LEU A 70 -4.56 0.80 4.29
N THR A 71 -3.25 1.02 4.09
CA THR A 71 -2.69 1.60 2.87
C THR A 71 -1.69 0.64 2.24
N ILE A 72 -1.82 0.36 0.95
CA ILE A 72 -0.90 -0.45 0.14
C ILE A 72 -0.61 0.32 -1.15
N PRO A 73 0.47 1.11 -1.21
CA PRO A 73 0.74 2.01 -2.34
C PRO A 73 0.85 1.29 -3.69
N ASP A 74 1.47 0.12 -3.73
CA ASP A 74 1.69 -0.65 -4.96
C ASP A 74 0.40 -1.06 -5.70
N ILE A 75 -0.73 -1.06 -5.01
CA ILE A 75 -2.05 -1.40 -5.59
C ILE A 75 -3.03 -0.24 -5.52
N LEU A 76 -2.56 0.96 -5.20
CA LEU A 76 -3.35 2.19 -5.06
C LEU A 76 -4.49 2.03 -4.03
N LEU A 77 -4.27 1.25 -2.98
CA LEU A 77 -5.15 1.17 -1.83
C LEU A 77 -4.70 2.23 -0.81
N ASP A 78 -5.54 3.21 -0.55
CA ASP A 78 -5.23 4.32 0.34
C ASP A 78 -6.30 4.46 1.44
N ASN A 79 -5.85 4.49 2.70
CA ASN A 79 -6.68 4.69 3.89
C ASN A 79 -8.00 3.88 3.90
N ALA A 80 -7.95 2.63 3.40
CA ALA A 80 -9.12 1.76 3.35
C ALA A 80 -9.59 1.41 4.76
N PRO A 81 -10.89 1.61 5.11
CA PRO A 81 -11.38 1.39 6.46
C PRO A 81 -11.34 -0.08 6.85
N ILE A 82 -11.00 -0.33 8.11
CA ILE A 82 -11.01 -1.66 8.71
C ILE A 82 -12.08 -1.69 9.78
N LYS A 83 -12.94 -2.72 9.77
CA LYS A 83 -13.95 -2.97 10.81
C LYS A 83 -13.75 -4.35 11.42
N GLU A 84 -14.26 -4.50 12.64
CA GLU A 84 -14.26 -5.79 13.33
C GLU A 84 -15.20 -6.78 12.64
N GLY A 85 -14.78 -8.06 12.55
CA GLY A 85 -15.54 -9.13 11.93
C GLY A 85 -15.32 -9.29 10.43
N THR A 86 -15.66 -10.47 9.90
CA THR A 86 -15.50 -10.84 8.48
C THR A 86 -16.83 -11.30 7.87
N GLU A 87 -17.96 -10.87 8.44
CA GLU A 87 -19.29 -11.13 7.92
C GLU A 87 -19.50 -10.36 6.61
N LEU A 88 -20.42 -10.83 5.78
CA LEU A 88 -20.70 -10.20 4.48
C LEU A 88 -21.11 -8.73 4.60
N SER A 89 -21.82 -8.34 5.67
CA SER A 89 -22.17 -6.96 5.96
C SER A 89 -20.93 -6.07 6.16
N THR A 90 -19.96 -6.53 6.93
CA THR A 90 -18.67 -5.84 7.15
C THR A 90 -17.87 -5.78 5.85
N LEU A 91 -17.68 -6.92 5.18
CA LEU A 91 -16.87 -7.00 3.96
C LEU A 91 -17.45 -6.22 2.78
N SER A 92 -18.74 -5.89 2.79
CA SER A 92 -19.36 -5.04 1.76
C SER A 92 -18.96 -3.56 1.86
N THR A 93 -18.48 -3.10 3.01
CA THR A 93 -18.21 -1.68 3.30
C THR A 93 -16.79 -1.39 3.77
N ALA A 94 -16.08 -2.41 4.25
CA ALA A 94 -14.75 -2.27 4.85
C ALA A 94 -13.89 -3.53 4.61
N ILE A 95 -12.62 -3.43 4.94
CA ILE A 95 -11.76 -4.58 5.21
C ILE A 95 -12.19 -5.15 6.56
N GLY A 96 -12.41 -6.46 6.64
CA GLY A 96 -12.81 -7.14 7.88
C GLY A 96 -11.57 -7.63 8.65
N HIS A 97 -11.57 -7.41 9.96
CA HIS A 97 -10.60 -7.99 10.88
C HIS A 97 -11.10 -9.35 11.39
N PHE A 98 -10.23 -10.37 11.38
CA PHE A 98 -10.53 -11.67 11.98
C PHE A 98 -10.50 -11.55 13.51
N THR A 99 -11.65 -11.63 14.16
CA THR A 99 -11.85 -11.40 15.61
C THR A 99 -11.01 -12.30 16.54
N ASN A 100 -10.53 -13.43 16.01
CA ASN A 100 -9.65 -14.37 16.73
C ASN A 100 -8.16 -14.09 16.53
N THR A 101 -7.81 -12.98 15.87
CA THR A 101 -6.42 -12.54 15.68
C THR A 101 -6.13 -11.26 16.48
N SER A 102 -4.87 -10.87 16.54
CA SER A 102 -4.48 -9.65 17.28
C SER A 102 -4.94 -8.39 16.54
N LEU A 103 -5.28 -7.34 17.31
CA LEU A 103 -5.62 -6.02 16.74
C LEU A 103 -4.38 -5.19 16.38
N TYR A 104 -3.23 -5.42 17.04
CA TYR A 104 -2.07 -4.56 16.83
C TYR A 104 -0.74 -5.28 16.96
N ALA A 105 -0.52 -6.08 18.04
CA ALA A 105 0.71 -6.82 18.27
C ALA A 105 0.51 -8.31 17.96
N GLY A 106 1.53 -8.98 17.42
CA GLY A 106 1.43 -10.35 16.94
C GLY A 106 0.90 -10.43 15.50
N ASN A 107 0.09 -11.45 15.18
CA ASN A 107 -0.46 -11.64 13.84
C ASN A 107 -1.83 -10.96 13.71
N VAL A 108 -1.91 -9.92 12.92
CA VAL A 108 -3.16 -9.22 12.59
C VAL A 108 -3.73 -9.80 11.30
N GLY A 109 -4.89 -10.42 11.36
CA GLY A 109 -5.57 -11.04 10.22
C GLY A 109 -6.63 -10.13 9.62
N LEU A 110 -6.55 -9.88 8.30
CA LEU A 110 -7.48 -9.03 7.58
C LEU A 110 -8.02 -9.74 6.33
N ALA A 111 -9.30 -9.56 6.05
CA ALA A 111 -9.95 -10.10 4.85
C ALA A 111 -10.70 -9.02 4.07
N SER A 112 -10.77 -9.17 2.75
CA SER A 112 -11.65 -8.38 1.88
C SER A 112 -11.93 -9.11 0.58
N HIS A 113 -12.99 -8.68 -0.12
CA HIS A 113 -13.33 -9.19 -1.44
C HIS A 113 -12.27 -8.84 -2.49
N ASN A 114 -12.07 -9.75 -3.47
CA ASN A 114 -11.22 -9.52 -4.62
C ASN A 114 -11.99 -9.15 -5.90
N GLY A 115 -13.30 -9.03 -5.83
CA GLY A 115 -14.18 -8.69 -6.95
C GLY A 115 -15.64 -9.02 -6.65
N GLY A 116 -16.56 -8.45 -7.46
CA GLY A 116 -17.99 -8.73 -7.37
C GLY A 116 -18.87 -7.60 -6.85
N GLY A 117 -18.33 -6.37 -6.70
CA GLY A 117 -19.12 -5.20 -6.32
C GLY A 117 -18.55 -4.37 -5.19
N ASN A 118 -19.33 -4.07 -4.15
CA ASN A 118 -18.89 -3.25 -3.03
C ASN A 118 -17.86 -3.99 -2.14
N GLY A 119 -16.96 -3.25 -1.52
CA GLY A 119 -15.98 -3.82 -0.59
C GLY A 119 -14.80 -4.58 -1.24
N GLU A 120 -14.49 -4.31 -2.52
CA GLU A 120 -13.42 -4.98 -3.28
C GLU A 120 -12.01 -4.46 -2.95
N TYR A 121 -11.70 -4.20 -1.69
CA TYR A 121 -10.43 -3.58 -1.33
C TYR A 121 -9.22 -4.44 -1.72
N PHE A 122 -9.37 -5.77 -1.80
CA PHE A 122 -8.29 -6.68 -2.17
C PHE A 122 -8.34 -7.17 -3.62
N LYS A 123 -9.08 -6.49 -4.51
CA LYS A 123 -9.17 -6.89 -5.93
C LYS A 123 -7.82 -6.88 -6.67
N ASN A 124 -6.90 -6.06 -6.22
CA ASN A 124 -5.56 -5.96 -6.78
C ASN A 124 -4.48 -6.59 -5.89
N LEU A 125 -4.84 -7.30 -4.80
CA LEU A 125 -3.88 -7.88 -3.87
C LEU A 125 -2.90 -8.86 -4.54
N ASN A 126 -3.30 -9.49 -5.63
CA ASN A 126 -2.45 -10.35 -6.45
C ASN A 126 -1.32 -9.61 -7.18
N LYS A 127 -1.31 -8.28 -7.20
CA LYS A 127 -0.26 -7.46 -7.81
C LYS A 127 0.85 -7.07 -6.83
N VAL A 128 0.65 -7.23 -5.52
CA VAL A 128 1.71 -7.02 -4.53
C VAL A 128 2.85 -8.00 -4.74
N LYS A 129 4.06 -7.59 -4.38
CA LYS A 129 5.29 -8.36 -4.54
C LYS A 129 6.00 -8.48 -3.19
N LYS A 130 6.93 -9.41 -3.08
CA LYS A 130 7.87 -9.41 -1.95
C LYS A 130 8.64 -8.08 -1.95
N GLY A 131 8.69 -7.40 -0.81
CA GLY A 131 9.25 -6.06 -0.66
C GLY A 131 8.21 -4.94 -0.77
N SER A 132 6.96 -5.21 -1.20
CA SER A 132 5.88 -4.21 -1.15
C SER A 132 5.65 -3.73 0.27
N GLU A 133 5.37 -2.44 0.44
CA GLU A 133 5.08 -1.83 1.73
C GLU A 133 3.58 -1.82 2.01
N ILE A 134 3.24 -2.01 3.29
CA ILE A 134 1.88 -1.92 3.80
C ILE A 134 1.90 -1.07 5.08
N TYR A 135 1.01 -0.11 5.17
CA TYR A 135 0.83 0.72 6.36
C TYR A 135 -0.49 0.36 7.02
N TYR A 136 -0.43 -0.02 8.27
CA TYR A 136 -1.57 -0.35 9.11
C TYR A 136 -1.65 0.67 10.24
N GLN A 137 -2.72 1.45 10.26
CA GLN A 137 -2.94 2.51 11.22
C GLN A 137 -4.15 2.17 12.11
N THR A 138 -4.00 2.34 13.41
CA THR A 138 -5.04 2.18 14.43
C THR A 138 -4.89 3.27 15.48
N ASN A 139 -5.78 3.29 16.47
CA ASN A 139 -5.65 4.16 17.66
C ASN A 139 -4.43 3.81 18.55
N TYR A 140 -3.79 2.65 18.34
CA TYR A 140 -2.53 2.27 19.01
C TYR A 140 -1.28 2.79 18.28
N GLY A 141 -1.42 3.32 17.06
CA GLY A 141 -0.35 3.86 16.24
C GLY A 141 -0.33 3.29 14.82
N THR A 142 0.67 3.69 14.06
CA THR A 142 0.91 3.24 12.69
C THR A 142 2.10 2.28 12.66
N ARG A 143 1.93 1.15 11.99
CA ARG A 143 3.01 0.19 11.70
C ARG A 143 3.22 0.09 10.19
N ARG A 144 4.48 0.04 9.80
CA ARG A 144 4.91 -0.27 8.45
C ARG A 144 5.32 -1.72 8.37
N TYR A 145 4.78 -2.44 7.40
CA TYR A 145 5.06 -3.85 7.14
C TYR A 145 5.64 -4.04 5.76
N ILE A 146 6.52 -5.04 5.61
CA ILE A 146 7.12 -5.42 4.33
C ILE A 146 6.64 -6.82 3.96
N VAL A 147 6.08 -6.99 2.77
CA VAL A 147 5.60 -8.28 2.26
C VAL A 147 6.77 -9.26 2.11
N LYS A 148 6.69 -10.41 2.76
CA LYS A 148 7.69 -11.49 2.68
C LYS A 148 7.11 -12.79 2.13
N VAL A 149 5.81 -13.07 2.33
CA VAL A 149 5.15 -14.31 1.91
C VAL A 149 3.94 -14.01 1.03
N ILE A 150 3.84 -14.69 -0.09
CA ILE A 150 2.67 -14.67 -0.98
C ILE A 150 2.41 -16.12 -1.38
N LYS A 151 1.23 -16.64 -1.04
CA LYS A 151 0.86 -18.05 -1.29
C LYS A 151 -0.62 -18.17 -1.67
N ILE A 152 -0.92 -19.22 -2.43
CA ILE A 152 -2.29 -19.73 -2.56
C ILE A 152 -2.45 -20.85 -1.54
N ILE A 153 -3.45 -20.74 -0.69
CA ILE A 153 -3.78 -21.68 0.37
C ILE A 153 -5.19 -22.25 0.17
N ASP A 154 -5.52 -23.32 0.87
CA ASP A 154 -6.90 -23.83 0.93
C ASP A 154 -7.77 -22.89 1.79
N GLU A 155 -9.06 -22.81 1.48
CA GLU A 155 -9.98 -21.95 2.24
C GLU A 155 -10.15 -22.38 3.70
N THR A 156 -9.79 -23.63 4.01
CA THR A 156 -9.83 -24.21 5.36
C THR A 156 -8.48 -24.18 6.08
N ASP A 157 -7.44 -23.63 5.46
CA ASP A 157 -6.12 -23.52 6.08
C ASP A 157 -6.01 -22.25 6.94
N TRP A 158 -6.38 -22.38 8.20
CA TRP A 158 -6.36 -21.31 9.20
C TRP A 158 -5.00 -21.11 9.88
N SER A 159 -3.99 -21.95 9.58
CA SER A 159 -2.66 -21.87 10.20
C SER A 159 -1.96 -20.52 10.01
N TYR A 160 -2.28 -19.83 8.93
CA TYR A 160 -1.75 -18.49 8.65
C TYR A 160 -2.33 -17.37 9.56
N LEU A 161 -3.41 -17.66 10.28
CA LEU A 161 -4.05 -16.74 11.22
C LEU A 161 -3.71 -17.04 12.70
N GLU A 162 -2.90 -18.06 12.95
CA GLU A 162 -2.43 -18.36 14.29
C GLU A 162 -1.62 -17.18 14.88
N ASN A 163 -1.70 -17.03 16.20
CA ASN A 163 -0.95 -15.98 16.89
C ASN A 163 0.55 -16.21 16.80
N THR A 164 1.33 -15.14 16.76
CA THR A 164 2.79 -15.17 16.60
C THR A 164 3.46 -14.20 17.57
N GLU A 165 4.71 -14.48 17.92
CA GLU A 165 5.51 -13.56 18.74
C GLU A 165 5.97 -12.33 17.96
N ASP A 166 6.25 -12.50 16.65
CA ASP A 166 6.60 -11.41 15.75
C ASP A 166 5.36 -10.66 15.28
N ASN A 167 5.51 -9.37 15.04
CA ASN A 167 4.44 -8.56 14.48
C ASN A 167 4.35 -8.81 12.97
N ARG A 168 3.20 -9.34 12.54
CA ARG A 168 2.89 -9.57 11.14
C ARG A 168 1.46 -9.21 10.80
N LEU A 169 1.25 -8.92 9.53
CA LEU A 169 -0.04 -8.64 8.94
C LEU A 169 -0.34 -9.74 7.92
N THR A 170 -1.46 -10.44 8.10
CA THR A 170 -1.92 -11.50 7.20
C THR A 170 -3.17 -11.04 6.45
N LEU A 171 -3.05 -10.88 5.13
CA LEU A 171 -4.14 -10.47 4.25
C LEU A 171 -4.67 -11.67 3.49
N ILE A 172 -5.99 -11.90 3.57
CA ILE A 172 -6.68 -13.04 2.94
C ILE A 172 -7.74 -12.52 1.97
N THR A 173 -7.75 -13.09 0.75
CA THR A 173 -8.81 -12.83 -0.22
C THR A 173 -9.10 -14.08 -1.07
N CYS A 174 -10.26 -14.12 -1.74
CA CYS A 174 -10.60 -15.19 -2.65
C CYS A 174 -9.67 -15.22 -3.88
N VAL A 175 -9.51 -16.40 -4.48
CA VAL A 175 -8.85 -16.55 -5.79
C VAL A 175 -9.90 -16.62 -6.88
N LYS A 176 -9.83 -15.72 -7.86
CA LYS A 176 -10.80 -15.67 -8.96
C LYS A 176 -10.86 -17.00 -9.71
N GLY A 177 -12.06 -17.56 -9.84
CA GLY A 177 -12.27 -18.85 -10.52
C GLY A 177 -11.88 -20.08 -9.69
N GLN A 178 -11.46 -19.95 -8.44
CA GLN A 178 -11.09 -21.05 -7.55
C GLN A 178 -11.71 -20.85 -6.17
N SER A 179 -12.97 -21.27 -5.99
CA SER A 179 -13.75 -21.02 -4.77
C SER A 179 -13.14 -21.59 -3.50
N SER A 180 -12.47 -22.75 -3.59
CA SER A 180 -11.79 -23.41 -2.46
C SER A 180 -10.39 -22.86 -2.14
N LYS A 181 -9.92 -21.83 -2.86
CA LYS A 181 -8.58 -21.27 -2.68
C LYS A 181 -8.63 -19.82 -2.20
N ARG A 182 -7.61 -19.45 -1.43
CA ARG A 182 -7.40 -18.07 -0.96
C ARG A 182 -6.00 -17.61 -1.32
N LEU A 183 -5.88 -16.34 -1.71
CA LEU A 183 -4.59 -15.67 -1.75
C LEU A 183 -4.27 -15.20 -0.34
N CYS A 184 -3.16 -15.66 0.20
CA CYS A 184 -2.60 -15.26 1.48
C CYS A 184 -1.33 -14.44 1.24
N VAL A 185 -1.30 -13.22 1.78
CA VAL A 185 -0.14 -12.34 1.78
C VAL A 185 0.25 -12.08 3.23
N GLN A 186 1.50 -12.40 3.61
CA GLN A 186 2.02 -12.03 4.92
C GLN A 186 3.12 -10.99 4.79
N ALA A 187 2.97 -9.91 5.53
CA ALA A 187 3.94 -8.85 5.68
C ALA A 187 4.40 -8.78 7.13
N PHE A 188 5.68 -8.45 7.33
CA PHE A 188 6.33 -8.43 8.63
C PHE A 188 6.71 -7.00 8.99
N GLU A 189 6.58 -6.62 10.25
CA GLU A 189 6.94 -5.27 10.69
C GLU A 189 8.36 -4.91 10.28
N SER A 190 8.54 -3.68 9.80
CA SER A 190 9.84 -3.15 9.42
C SER A 190 10.60 -2.68 10.65
N GLU A 191 11.86 -3.07 10.79
CA GLU A 191 12.75 -2.65 11.88
C GLU A 191 12.95 -1.12 11.93
N GLU A 192 12.78 -0.41 10.81
CA GLU A 192 12.89 1.05 10.75
C GLU A 192 11.82 1.79 11.57
N ASN A 193 10.72 1.13 11.93
CA ASN A 193 9.69 1.73 12.81
C ASN A 193 10.13 1.84 14.27
N MET A 194 11.17 1.12 14.70
CA MET A 194 11.61 1.13 16.11
C MET A 194 12.41 2.39 16.50
N THR A 195 12.83 3.21 15.54
CA THR A 195 13.69 4.37 15.79
C THR A 195 12.95 5.70 16.03
N TYR A 196 11.63 5.76 15.83
CA TYR A 196 10.85 7.00 15.98
C TYR A 196 10.14 7.18 17.33
N ASN A 197 10.26 6.21 18.25
CA ASN A 197 9.61 6.25 19.58
C ASN A 197 10.59 6.27 20.76
N GLN A 198 11.79 6.88 20.60
CA GLN A 198 12.71 7.17 21.71
C GLN A 198 12.90 8.67 21.91
#